data_94642ff19f711757922ff16f6abde41a
#
_entry.id   94642ff19f711757922ff16f6abde41a
#
_cell.length_a   1.000
_cell.length_b   1.000
_cell.length_c   1.000
_cell.angle_alpha   90.00
_cell.angle_beta   90.00
_cell.angle_gamma   90.00
#
_symmetry.space_group_name_H-M   'P 1'
#
loop_
_entity.id
_entity.type
_entity.pdbx_description
1 polymer ?
#
loop_
_entity_poly.entity_id
_entity_poly.type
_entity_poly.pdbx_seq_one_letter_code
_entity_poly.pdbx_strand_id
1 'polypeptide(L)'
;MNNANINIVSAAQTSDYSLKIEFDDGAMQTVDFGPFLKRSHHPDVRAYLQPGRFSTFHIVYGELVWGDYELCFPVIDLYRNCIEHLDAMAQAA
;
A
#
# COMPACT_ATOMS: atom_id res chain seq x y z
N MET A 1 0.33 19.51 14.69
CA MET A 1 -0.27 18.67 14.59
C MET A 1 0.19 17.34 14.35
N ASN A 2 -0.39 16.51 14.66
CA ASN A 2 0.07 15.19 14.73
C ASN A 2 -0.39 14.39 13.57
N ASN A 3 0.53 13.91 12.79
CA ASN A 3 0.21 13.12 11.62
C ASN A 3 -0.06 11.66 11.93
N ALA A 4 0.07 11.27 13.16
CA ALA A 4 -0.10 9.88 13.51
C ALA A 4 -1.53 9.41 13.37
N ASN A 5 -2.47 10.33 13.23
CA ASN A 5 -3.89 9.98 13.16
C ASN A 5 -4.45 10.04 11.76
N ILE A 6 -3.61 10.04 10.75
CA ILE A 6 -4.09 10.02 9.38
C ILE A 6 -4.58 8.62 9.06
N ASN A 7 -5.79 8.55 8.51
CA ASN A 7 -6.39 7.28 8.12
C ASN A 7 -6.78 7.31 6.65
N ILE A 8 -6.83 6.13 6.04
CA ILE A 8 -7.29 5.99 4.68
C ILE A 8 -8.79 5.81 4.69
N VAL A 9 -9.50 6.58 3.86
CA VAL A 9 -10.95 6.47 3.79
C VAL A 9 -11.40 5.79 2.51
N SER A 10 -10.60 5.82 1.46
CA SER A 10 -10.96 5.10 0.23
C SER A 10 -9.72 4.85 -0.60
N ALA A 11 -9.82 3.89 -1.52
CA ALA A 11 -8.77 3.60 -2.47
C ALA A 11 -9.41 3.06 -3.74
N ALA A 12 -8.88 3.47 -4.88
CA ALA A 12 -9.38 3.05 -6.18
C ALA A 12 -8.20 2.68 -7.06
N GLN A 13 -8.29 1.55 -7.74
CA GLN A 13 -7.22 1.10 -8.61
C GLN A 13 -7.21 1.93 -9.89
N THR A 14 -6.05 2.46 -10.25
CA THR A 14 -5.91 3.31 -11.42
C THR A 14 -5.12 2.64 -12.53
N SER A 15 -4.33 1.64 -12.22
CA SER A 15 -3.61 0.85 -13.21
C SER A 15 -3.26 -0.49 -12.58
N ASP A 16 -2.42 -1.27 -13.27
CA ASP A 16 -2.16 -2.65 -12.85
C ASP A 16 -1.69 -2.74 -11.39
N TYR A 17 -0.87 -1.78 -10.97
CA TYR A 17 -0.29 -1.83 -9.62
C TYR A 17 -0.35 -0.47 -8.94
N SER A 18 -1.26 0.39 -9.33
CA SER A 18 -1.38 1.73 -8.78
C SER A 18 -2.74 1.94 -8.16
N LEU A 19 -2.76 2.62 -7.03
CA LEU A 19 -3.99 2.97 -6.34
C LEU A 19 -4.02 4.47 -6.09
N LYS A 20 -5.19 5.07 -6.27
CA LYS A 20 -5.44 6.42 -5.83
C LYS A 20 -6.07 6.33 -4.46
N ILE A 21 -5.39 6.89 -3.48
CA ILE A 21 -5.76 6.73 -2.08
C ILE A 21 -6.22 8.07 -1.54
N GLU A 22 -7.35 8.07 -0.88
CA GLU A 22 -7.87 9.27 -0.23
C GLU A 22 -7.73 9.13 1.28
N PHE A 23 -7.25 10.19 1.92
CA PHE A 23 -7.01 10.22 3.36
C PHE A 23 -8.06 11.07 4.04
N ASP A 24 -8.21 10.88 5.34
CA ASP A 24 -9.29 11.53 6.09
C ASP A 24 -9.08 13.03 6.27
N ASP A 25 -7.91 13.55 5.94
CA ASP A 25 -7.68 15.00 5.95
C ASP A 25 -8.00 15.65 4.58
N GLY A 26 -8.51 14.86 3.65
CA GLY A 26 -8.84 15.37 2.32
C GLY A 26 -7.73 15.23 1.31
N ALA A 27 -6.54 14.84 1.71
CA ALA A 27 -5.44 14.66 0.79
C ALA A 27 -5.65 13.41 -0.07
N MET A 28 -5.09 13.41 -1.25
CA MET A 28 -5.13 12.26 -2.14
C MET A 28 -3.73 11.99 -2.67
N GLN A 29 -3.44 10.71 -2.88
CA GLN A 29 -2.14 10.31 -3.36
C GLN A 29 -2.30 9.13 -4.30
N THR A 30 -1.61 9.17 -5.45
CA THR A 30 -1.58 8.01 -6.34
C THR A 30 -0.25 7.32 -6.14
N VAL A 31 -0.30 6.07 -5.69
CA VAL A 31 0.89 5.32 -5.33
C VAL A 31 1.04 4.15 -6.28
N ASP A 32 2.23 4.00 -6.86
CA ASP A 32 2.56 2.90 -7.74
C ASP A 32 3.30 1.83 -6.93
N PHE A 33 2.66 0.71 -6.71
CA PHE A 33 3.22 -0.37 -5.92
C PHE A 33 4.07 -1.33 -6.75
N GLY A 34 4.07 -1.16 -8.08
CA GLY A 34 4.79 -2.07 -8.97
C GLY A 34 6.26 -2.21 -8.63
N PRO A 35 7.01 -1.12 -8.54
CA PRO A 35 8.44 -1.24 -8.24
C PRO A 35 8.71 -1.97 -6.93
N PHE A 36 7.93 -1.69 -5.90
CA PHE A 36 8.11 -2.37 -4.61
C PHE A 36 7.87 -3.87 -4.77
N LEU A 37 6.79 -4.26 -5.42
CA LEU A 37 6.46 -5.66 -5.60
C LEU A 37 7.52 -6.38 -6.41
N LYS A 38 8.03 -5.73 -7.45
CA LYS A 38 8.99 -6.36 -8.35
C LYS A 38 10.34 -6.58 -7.70
N ARG A 39 10.75 -5.69 -6.79
CA ARG A 39 12.06 -5.85 -6.20
C ARG A 39 12.05 -6.68 -4.92
N SER A 40 10.87 -7.08 -4.46
CA SER A 40 10.78 -7.92 -3.27
C SER A 40 11.34 -9.30 -3.54
N HIS A 41 12.04 -9.85 -2.55
CA HIS A 41 12.50 -11.24 -2.61
C HIS A 41 11.52 -12.18 -1.93
N HIS A 42 10.45 -11.67 -1.42
CA HIS A 42 9.50 -12.45 -0.64
C HIS A 42 8.44 -13.01 -1.57
N PRO A 43 8.30 -14.35 -1.66
CA PRO A 43 7.31 -14.91 -2.61
C PRO A 43 5.89 -14.45 -2.35
N ASP A 44 5.51 -14.29 -1.09
CA ASP A 44 4.15 -13.86 -0.77
C ASP A 44 3.88 -12.43 -1.22
N VAL A 45 4.91 -11.58 -1.18
CA VAL A 45 4.78 -10.20 -1.67
C VAL A 45 4.74 -10.20 -3.18
N ARG A 46 5.63 -10.96 -3.83
CA ARG A 46 5.66 -11.02 -5.29
C ARG A 46 4.39 -11.60 -5.87
N ALA A 47 3.67 -12.41 -5.10
CA ALA A 47 2.42 -12.98 -5.59
C ALA A 47 1.41 -11.90 -5.97
N TYR A 48 1.53 -10.72 -5.39
CA TYR A 48 0.62 -9.62 -5.70
C TYR A 48 0.93 -8.94 -7.02
N LEU A 49 1.96 -9.37 -7.72
CA LEU A 49 2.16 -8.96 -9.11
C LEU A 49 1.12 -9.59 -10.05
N GLN A 50 0.42 -10.62 -9.60
CA GLN A 50 -0.68 -11.17 -10.37
C GLN A 50 -1.86 -10.20 -10.31
N PRO A 51 -2.41 -9.81 -11.47
CA PRO A 51 -3.42 -8.74 -11.48
C PRO A 51 -4.61 -9.00 -10.58
N GLY A 52 -5.11 -10.23 -10.56
CA GLY A 52 -6.25 -10.53 -9.73
C GLY A 52 -5.96 -10.43 -8.25
N ARG A 53 -4.72 -10.72 -7.86
CA ARG A 53 -4.36 -10.63 -6.46
C ARG A 53 -4.19 -9.20 -6.00
N PHE A 54 -3.56 -8.37 -6.81
CA PHE A 54 -3.38 -6.97 -6.41
C PHE A 54 -4.71 -6.29 -6.19
N SER A 55 -5.73 -6.67 -6.94
CA SER A 55 -7.04 -6.03 -6.86
C SER A 55 -7.81 -6.40 -5.60
N THR A 56 -7.30 -7.29 -4.75
CA THR A 56 -8.01 -7.72 -3.56
C THR A 56 -7.75 -6.86 -2.34
N PHE A 57 -7.15 -5.68 -2.52
CA PHE A 57 -6.89 -4.78 -1.41
C PHE A 57 -8.19 -4.41 -0.70
N HIS A 58 -8.07 -4.08 0.57
CA HIS A 58 -9.21 -3.57 1.32
C HIS A 58 -8.71 -2.68 2.44
N ILE A 59 -9.62 -1.96 3.05
CA ILE A 59 -9.29 -0.99 4.10
C ILE A 59 -9.83 -1.51 5.41
N VAL A 60 -8.95 -1.60 6.40
CA VAL A 60 -9.31 -2.09 7.73
C VAL A 60 -8.79 -1.07 8.73
N TYR A 61 -9.71 -0.48 9.49
CA TYR A 61 -9.37 0.49 10.52
C TYR A 61 -8.44 1.59 10.01
N GLY A 62 -8.74 2.09 8.81
CA GLY A 62 -7.97 3.20 8.24
C GLY A 62 -6.65 2.78 7.60
N GLU A 63 -6.38 1.49 7.50
CA GLU A 63 -5.16 0.98 6.89
C GLU A 63 -5.47 0.20 5.63
N LEU A 64 -4.60 0.30 4.65
CA LEU A 64 -4.73 -0.45 3.40
C LEU A 64 -4.00 -1.76 3.53
N VAL A 65 -4.71 -2.87 3.34
CA VAL A 65 -4.14 -4.20 3.54
C VAL A 65 -4.56 -5.14 2.41
N TRP A 66 -3.74 -6.16 2.23
CA TRP A 66 -4.03 -7.28 1.34
C TRP A 66 -4.01 -8.56 2.16
N GLY A 67 -4.97 -9.44 1.89
CA GLY A 67 -5.08 -10.68 2.62
C GLY A 67 -5.36 -10.40 4.09
N ASP A 68 -4.84 -11.24 4.94
CA ASP A 68 -4.99 -11.08 6.38
C ASP A 68 -3.72 -10.42 6.90
N TYR A 69 -3.50 -9.18 6.46
CA TYR A 69 -2.28 -8.43 6.78
C TYR A 69 -1.03 -9.08 6.19
N GLU A 70 -1.18 -9.84 5.12
CA GLU A 70 -0.02 -10.39 4.42
C GLU A 70 0.84 -9.31 3.80
N LEU A 71 0.20 -8.25 3.35
CA LEU A 71 0.90 -7.11 2.79
C LEU A 71 0.20 -5.85 3.29
N CYS A 72 0.96 -4.95 3.87
CA CYS A 72 0.44 -3.66 4.29
C CYS A 72 1.59 -2.67 4.33
N PHE A 73 1.25 -1.41 4.34
CA PHE A 73 2.24 -0.33 4.34
C PHE A 73 1.86 0.69 5.39
N PRO A 74 2.84 1.31 6.04
CA PRO A 74 2.52 2.38 6.98
C PRO A 74 1.74 3.49 6.29
N VAL A 75 0.68 3.96 6.91
CA VAL A 75 -0.18 4.96 6.29
C VAL A 75 0.60 6.22 5.96
N ILE A 76 1.52 6.63 6.84
CA ILE A 76 2.28 7.85 6.60
C ILE A 76 3.16 7.72 5.36
N ASP A 77 3.67 6.53 5.07
CA ASP A 77 4.49 6.33 3.88
C ASP A 77 3.65 6.40 2.62
N LEU A 78 2.43 5.91 2.67
CA LEU A 78 1.51 6.07 1.56
C LEU A 78 1.12 7.53 1.37
N TYR A 79 0.91 8.22 2.48
CA TYR A 79 0.54 9.62 2.47
C TYR A 79 1.62 10.46 1.79
N ARG A 80 2.89 10.11 2.01
CA ARG A 80 4.02 10.83 1.43
C ARG A 80 4.46 10.25 0.10
N ASN A 81 3.85 9.14 -0.32
CA ASN A 81 4.23 8.43 -1.54
C ASN A 81 5.69 8.02 -1.50
N CYS A 82 6.11 7.45 -0.37
CA CYS A 82 7.50 7.13 -0.11
C CYS A 82 7.72 5.65 0.19
N ILE A 83 6.98 4.76 -0.45
CA ILE A 83 7.14 3.33 -0.16
C ILE A 83 8.39 2.74 -0.80
N GLU A 84 8.99 3.44 -1.76
CA GLU A 84 10.15 2.87 -2.43
C GLU A 84 11.36 2.76 -1.53
N HIS A 85 11.41 3.52 -0.45
CA HIS A 85 12.52 3.37 0.48
C HIS A 85 12.34 2.17 1.39
N LEU A 86 11.14 1.59 1.42
CA LEU A 86 10.89 0.41 2.22
C LEU A 86 11.59 -0.78 1.58
N ASP A 87 12.27 -1.54 2.40
CA ASP A 87 13.01 -2.71 1.93
C ASP A 87 12.16 -3.93 2.17
N ALA A 88 12.00 -4.76 1.16
CA ALA A 88 11.27 -6.00 1.33
C ALA A 88 11.84 -6.85 2.44
N MET A 89 13.15 -6.76 2.66
CA MET A 89 13.77 -7.47 3.76
C MET A 89 13.30 -6.95 5.10
N ALA A 90 13.14 -5.64 5.21
CA ALA A 90 12.65 -5.06 6.44
C ALA A 90 11.22 -5.49 6.72
N GLN A 91 10.46 -5.67 5.66
CA GLN A 91 9.10 -6.16 5.86
C GLN A 91 9.09 -7.57 6.37
N ALA A 92 10.04 -8.37 5.93
CA ALA A 92 10.11 -9.75 6.32
C ALA A 92 10.56 -9.91 7.76
N ALA A 93 11.23 -8.93 8.27
CA ALA A 93 11.64 -8.98 9.65
C ALA A 93 10.47 -8.72 10.59
#